data_fd763573b6bb208e2d6b3ed186c0ee28
#
_entry.id   fd763573b6bb208e2d6b3ed186c0ee28
#
_cell.length_a   1.000
_cell.length_b   1.000
_cell.length_c   1.000
_cell.angle_alpha   90.00
_cell.angle_beta   90.00
_cell.angle_gamma   90.00
#
_symmetry.space_group_name_H-M   'P 1'
#
loop_
_entity.id
_entity.type
_entity.pdbx_description
1 polymer ?
#
loop_
_entity_poly.entity_id
_entity_poly.type
_entity_poly.pdbx_seq_one_letter_code
_entity_poly.pdbx_strand_id
1 'polypeptide(L)'
;MIVININIGNILQFLKSISTLILTVTGIITCVVSVITLHRNRIVKEESSVAQIEIFPIKILGDPVPKLRIQNFGKSSGEIISVSLDCQLPVEKMIINPFEYYVGMVLASNQSFTTVFVINDLKLDKVPMKEFNVYMEIKSLGKIQSRKCHINYNFLDGYIETKATPEDCISALNNINQSIQGLQ
;
A
#
# COMPACT_ATOMS: atom_id res chain seq x y z
N MET A 1 -49.15 40.86 -49.93
CA MET A 1 -49.34 39.95 -48.78
C MET A 1 -48.69 38.61 -49.14
N ILE A 2 -47.53 38.30 -48.59
CA ILE A 2 -46.78 37.07 -48.87
C ILE A 2 -47.31 36.00 -47.94
N VAL A 3 -48.09 35.05 -48.44
CA VAL A 3 -48.52 33.89 -47.65
C VAL A 3 -47.41 32.83 -47.71
N ILE A 4 -46.64 32.72 -46.63
CA ILE A 4 -45.64 31.64 -46.47
C ILE A 4 -46.42 30.37 -46.10
N ASN A 5 -46.58 29.50 -47.10
CA ASN A 5 -47.21 28.20 -46.87
C ASN A 5 -46.17 27.23 -46.27
N ILE A 6 -46.05 27.24 -44.96
CA ILE A 6 -45.12 26.36 -44.24
C ILE A 6 -45.74 24.96 -44.23
N ASN A 7 -45.10 24.03 -44.94
CA ASN A 7 -45.55 22.64 -44.96
C ASN A 7 -45.12 21.95 -43.64
N ILE A 8 -46.07 21.81 -42.74
CA ILE A 8 -45.89 21.22 -41.37
C ILE A 8 -45.28 19.80 -41.48
N GLY A 9 -45.58 19.03 -42.53
CA GLY A 9 -45.02 17.71 -42.76
C GLY A 9 -43.49 17.70 -42.92
N ASN A 10 -42.96 18.68 -43.63
CA ASN A 10 -41.52 18.81 -43.84
C ASN A 10 -40.79 19.18 -42.55
N ILE A 11 -41.41 20.00 -41.69
CA ILE A 11 -40.87 20.38 -40.40
C ILE A 11 -40.82 19.16 -39.48
N LEU A 12 -41.87 18.36 -39.44
CA LEU A 12 -41.92 17.14 -38.61
C LEU A 12 -40.92 16.09 -39.05
N GLN A 13 -40.71 15.93 -40.35
CA GLN A 13 -39.69 15.00 -40.89
C GLN A 13 -38.26 15.47 -40.58
N PHE A 14 -38.01 16.77 -40.66
CA PHE A 14 -36.71 17.36 -40.25
C PHE A 14 -36.39 17.17 -38.77
N LEU A 15 -37.37 17.41 -37.89
CA LEU A 15 -37.25 17.18 -36.47
C LEU A 15 -36.98 15.71 -36.12
N LYS A 16 -37.66 14.77 -36.79
CA LYS A 16 -37.37 13.33 -36.65
C LYS A 16 -35.93 12.98 -37.05
N SER A 17 -35.46 13.52 -38.17
CA SER A 17 -34.10 13.26 -38.65
C SER A 17 -33.04 13.77 -37.66
N ILE A 18 -33.23 14.97 -37.11
CA ILE A 18 -32.35 15.54 -36.07
C ILE A 18 -32.39 14.68 -34.82
N SER A 19 -33.53 14.28 -34.33
CA SER A 19 -33.72 13.43 -33.15
C SER A 19 -32.95 12.10 -33.31
N THR A 20 -33.10 11.45 -34.49
CA THR A 20 -32.39 10.20 -34.79
C THR A 20 -30.89 10.39 -34.83
N LEU A 21 -30.39 11.49 -35.40
CA LEU A 21 -28.96 11.82 -35.46
C LEU A 21 -28.40 12.04 -34.06
N ILE A 22 -29.09 12.80 -33.21
CA ILE A 22 -28.70 13.03 -31.83
C ILE A 22 -28.63 11.69 -31.06
N LEU A 23 -29.64 10.84 -31.22
CA LEU A 23 -29.68 9.54 -30.54
C LEU A 23 -28.53 8.64 -30.97
N THR A 24 -28.19 8.63 -32.25
CA THR A 24 -27.09 7.84 -32.80
C THR A 24 -25.74 8.33 -32.27
N VAL A 25 -25.50 9.64 -32.28
CA VAL A 25 -24.27 10.25 -31.77
C VAL A 25 -24.13 9.97 -30.27
N THR A 26 -25.18 10.13 -29.50
CA THR A 26 -25.18 9.84 -28.06
C THR A 26 -24.89 8.37 -27.80
N GLY A 27 -25.47 7.46 -28.57
CA GLY A 27 -25.18 6.02 -28.48
C GLY A 27 -23.72 5.69 -28.74
N ILE A 28 -23.11 6.27 -29.75
CA ILE A 28 -21.68 6.06 -30.06
C ILE A 28 -20.81 6.58 -28.91
N ILE A 29 -21.07 7.78 -28.42
CA ILE A 29 -20.31 8.38 -27.30
C ILE A 29 -20.43 7.48 -26.06
N THR A 30 -21.62 7.00 -25.73
CA THR A 30 -21.85 6.11 -24.59
C THR A 30 -21.09 4.80 -24.73
N CYS A 31 -21.06 4.19 -25.91
CA CYS A 31 -20.27 2.99 -26.17
C CYS A 31 -18.76 3.24 -25.96
N VAL A 32 -18.21 4.32 -26.49
CA VAL A 32 -16.79 4.66 -26.35
C VAL A 32 -16.44 4.88 -24.87
N VAL A 33 -17.24 5.65 -24.14
CA VAL A 33 -17.04 5.89 -22.70
C VAL A 33 -17.11 4.58 -21.91
N SER A 34 -18.04 3.71 -22.23
CA SER A 34 -18.18 2.40 -21.58
C SER A 34 -16.94 1.52 -21.78
N VAL A 35 -16.41 1.44 -23.00
CA VAL A 35 -15.19 0.67 -23.31
C VAL A 35 -13.98 1.23 -22.56
N ILE A 36 -13.80 2.55 -22.54
CA ILE A 36 -12.70 3.21 -21.81
C ILE A 36 -12.82 2.92 -20.31
N THR A 37 -14.02 3.01 -19.76
CA THR A 37 -14.28 2.75 -18.33
C THR A 37 -13.99 1.30 -17.97
N LEU A 38 -14.42 0.34 -18.78
CA LEU A 38 -14.14 -1.09 -18.57
C LEU A 38 -12.64 -1.36 -18.62
N HIS A 39 -11.94 -0.77 -19.57
CA HIS A 39 -10.48 -0.93 -19.69
C HIS A 39 -9.75 -0.36 -18.47
N ARG A 40 -10.10 0.84 -18.03
CA ARG A 40 -9.56 1.45 -16.81
C ARG A 40 -9.83 0.61 -15.57
N ASN A 41 -11.05 0.15 -15.38
CA ASN A 41 -11.44 -0.68 -14.25
C ASN A 41 -10.66 -2.01 -14.22
N ARG A 42 -10.37 -2.58 -15.38
CA ARG A 42 -9.54 -3.79 -15.48
C ARG A 42 -8.10 -3.52 -15.03
N ILE A 43 -7.48 -2.43 -15.49
CA ILE A 43 -6.11 -2.04 -15.09
C ILE A 43 -6.05 -1.82 -13.57
N VAL A 44 -6.96 -1.01 -13.02
CA VAL A 44 -7.01 -0.72 -11.58
C VAL A 44 -7.21 -2.01 -10.76
N LYS A 45 -8.05 -2.93 -11.24
CA LYS A 45 -8.26 -4.21 -10.58
C LYS A 45 -7.01 -5.09 -10.62
N GLU A 46 -6.30 -5.14 -11.75
CA GLU A 46 -5.04 -5.87 -11.87
C GLU A 46 -3.97 -5.27 -10.95
N GLU A 47 -3.79 -3.96 -10.93
CA GLU A 47 -2.84 -3.27 -10.05
C GLU A 47 -3.17 -3.46 -8.56
N SER A 48 -4.45 -3.41 -8.20
CA SER A 48 -4.89 -3.61 -6.81
C SER A 48 -4.83 -5.08 -6.35
N SER A 49 -4.68 -6.02 -7.29
CA SER A 49 -4.61 -7.45 -6.98
C SER A 49 -3.20 -7.96 -6.69
N VAL A 50 -2.16 -7.22 -7.09
CA VAL A 50 -0.76 -7.61 -6.85
C VAL A 50 -0.33 -7.41 -5.40
N ALA A 51 0.78 -8.04 -5.01
CA ALA A 51 1.37 -7.83 -3.70
C ALA A 51 1.91 -6.39 -3.59
N GLN A 52 1.65 -5.77 -2.44
CA GLN A 52 2.16 -4.44 -2.08
C GLN A 52 2.94 -4.59 -0.78
N ILE A 53 4.20 -4.97 -0.89
CA ILE A 53 5.06 -5.18 0.27
C ILE A 53 5.77 -3.87 0.60
N GLU A 54 5.66 -3.47 1.86
CA GLU A 54 6.30 -2.27 2.40
C GLU A 54 7.10 -2.62 3.65
N ILE A 55 8.18 -1.89 3.86
CA ILE A 55 9.00 -1.94 5.07
C ILE A 55 8.90 -0.58 5.75
N PHE A 56 8.61 -0.58 7.02
CA PHE A 56 8.50 0.64 7.82
C PHE A 56 8.93 0.40 9.26
N PRO A 57 9.49 1.43 9.92
CA PRO A 57 9.86 1.35 11.31
C PRO A 57 8.63 1.41 12.20
N ILE A 58 8.66 0.65 13.30
CA ILE A 58 7.62 0.64 14.31
C ILE A 58 8.24 0.75 15.70
N LYS A 59 7.51 1.34 16.64
CA LYS A 59 7.79 1.31 18.06
C LYS A 59 6.65 0.57 18.74
N ILE A 60 6.98 -0.42 19.57
CA ILE A 60 5.99 -1.17 20.34
C ILE A 60 5.99 -0.57 21.74
N LEU A 61 4.83 -0.28 22.27
CA LEU A 61 4.69 0.27 23.63
C LEU A 61 5.35 -0.66 24.66
N GLY A 62 6.23 -0.11 25.49
CA GLY A 62 7.00 -0.87 26.48
C GLY A 62 8.26 -1.55 25.94
N ASP A 63 8.53 -1.47 24.64
CA ASP A 63 9.77 -1.96 24.04
C ASP A 63 10.65 -0.79 23.59
N PRO A 64 11.80 -0.57 24.23
CA PRO A 64 12.68 0.55 23.91
C PRO A 64 13.39 0.37 22.55
N VAL A 65 13.38 -0.86 22.02
CA VAL A 65 14.13 -1.19 20.80
C VAL A 65 13.31 -0.90 19.55
N PRO A 66 13.80 -0.05 18.62
CA PRO A 66 13.14 0.16 17.34
C PRO A 66 13.10 -1.13 16.52
N LYS A 67 11.99 -1.37 15.84
CA LYS A 67 11.79 -2.55 15.02
C LYS A 67 11.42 -2.14 13.61
N LEU A 68 11.76 -3.00 12.65
CA LEU A 68 11.27 -2.92 11.29
C LEU A 68 10.12 -3.91 11.12
N ARG A 69 9.03 -3.43 10.56
CA ARG A 69 7.94 -4.30 10.11
C ARG A 69 7.94 -4.34 8.60
N ILE A 70 7.90 -5.54 8.07
CA ILE A 70 7.62 -5.80 6.67
C ILE A 70 6.19 -6.34 6.57
N GLN A 71 5.38 -5.77 5.70
CA GLN A 71 3.96 -6.13 5.57
C GLN A 71 3.52 -6.09 4.12
N ASN A 72 2.70 -7.07 3.74
CA ASN A 72 2.03 -7.09 2.45
C ASN A 72 0.61 -6.51 2.58
N PHE A 73 0.40 -5.32 2.05
CA PHE A 73 -0.91 -4.65 1.99
C PHE A 73 -1.72 -5.04 0.74
N GLY A 74 -1.09 -5.80 -0.18
CA GLY A 74 -1.74 -6.28 -1.40
C GLY A 74 -2.69 -7.44 -1.16
N LYS A 75 -3.45 -7.78 -2.19
CA LYS A 75 -4.44 -8.88 -2.13
C LYS A 75 -3.86 -10.24 -2.51
N SER A 76 -2.70 -10.29 -3.16
CA SER A 76 -2.01 -11.52 -3.51
C SER A 76 -0.74 -11.71 -2.69
N SER A 77 -0.22 -12.93 -2.68
CA SER A 77 1.11 -13.20 -2.14
C SER A 77 2.20 -12.57 -3.01
N GLY A 78 3.30 -12.19 -2.37
CA GLY A 78 4.50 -11.69 -3.04
C GLY A 78 5.75 -12.33 -2.47
N GLU A 79 6.68 -12.68 -3.35
CA GLU A 79 8.01 -13.17 -3.05
C GLU A 79 9.02 -12.03 -3.23
N ILE A 80 9.85 -11.80 -2.25
CA ILE A 80 10.92 -10.81 -2.31
C ILE A 80 12.12 -11.43 -3.00
N ILE A 81 12.45 -10.94 -4.20
CA ILE A 81 13.55 -11.47 -5.02
C ILE A 81 14.87 -10.84 -4.63
N SER A 82 14.88 -9.54 -4.39
CA SER A 82 16.07 -8.79 -4.04
C SER A 82 15.74 -7.65 -3.09
N VAL A 83 16.72 -7.31 -2.26
CA VAL A 83 16.69 -6.14 -1.38
C VAL A 83 18.02 -5.41 -1.50
N SER A 84 17.97 -4.11 -1.74
CA SER A 84 19.16 -3.25 -1.77
C SER A 84 18.90 -1.95 -1.01
N LEU A 85 19.96 -1.34 -0.54
CA LEU A 85 19.92 -0.11 0.25
C LEU A 85 20.70 0.97 -0.48
N ASP A 86 20.28 2.23 -0.35
CA ASP A 86 21.03 3.39 -0.87
C ASP A 86 22.21 3.80 0.01
N CYS A 87 22.43 3.10 1.11
CA CYS A 87 23.46 3.41 2.07
C CYS A 87 24.25 2.17 2.47
N GLN A 88 25.46 2.38 2.94
CA GLN A 88 26.25 1.32 3.57
C GLN A 88 25.86 1.26 5.05
N LEU A 89 25.12 0.22 5.42
CA LEU A 89 24.89 -0.05 6.83
C LEU A 89 26.18 -0.52 7.47
N PRO A 90 26.46 -0.13 8.74
CA PRO A 90 27.60 -0.64 9.49
C PRO A 90 27.34 -2.10 9.90
N VAL A 91 27.38 -3.01 8.92
CA VAL A 91 27.05 -4.44 9.09
C VAL A 91 27.87 -5.08 10.22
N GLU A 92 29.11 -4.66 10.40
CA GLU A 92 29.99 -5.12 11.49
C GLU A 92 29.46 -4.80 12.90
N LYS A 93 28.58 -3.80 13.01
CA LYS A 93 27.96 -3.38 14.26
C LYS A 93 26.53 -3.90 14.43
N MET A 94 26.00 -4.56 13.44
CA MET A 94 24.65 -5.12 13.49
C MET A 94 24.69 -6.51 14.10
N ILE A 95 23.82 -6.77 15.07
CA ILE A 95 23.62 -8.12 15.63
C ILE A 95 22.97 -9.02 14.57
N ILE A 96 22.03 -8.47 13.80
CA ILE A 96 21.31 -9.18 12.74
C ILE A 96 21.07 -8.17 11.62
N ASN A 97 21.42 -8.53 10.40
CA ASN A 97 21.00 -7.79 9.21
C ASN A 97 19.64 -8.29 8.74
N PRO A 98 18.53 -7.60 9.02
CA PRO A 98 17.21 -8.08 8.67
C PRO A 98 16.98 -8.17 7.15
N PHE A 99 17.69 -7.37 6.37
CA PHE A 99 17.49 -7.29 4.92
C PHE A 99 17.97 -8.55 4.20
N GLU A 100 18.95 -9.27 4.73
CA GLU A 100 19.41 -10.56 4.19
C GLU A 100 18.32 -11.65 4.33
N TYR A 101 17.55 -11.60 5.42
CA TYR A 101 16.50 -12.57 5.69
C TYR A 101 15.22 -12.30 4.89
N TYR A 102 15.06 -11.10 4.32
CA TYR A 102 13.88 -10.78 3.52
C TYR A 102 13.96 -11.38 2.11
N VAL A 103 15.16 -11.63 1.59
CA VAL A 103 15.32 -12.26 0.26
C VAL A 103 14.82 -13.70 0.29
N GLY A 104 13.96 -14.04 -0.66
CA GLY A 104 13.29 -15.34 -0.73
C GLY A 104 12.05 -15.48 0.17
N MET A 105 11.74 -14.46 0.99
CA MET A 105 10.55 -14.48 1.84
C MET A 105 9.28 -14.32 0.99
N VAL A 106 8.29 -15.17 1.26
CA VAL A 106 6.96 -15.07 0.67
C VAL A 106 5.98 -14.54 1.72
N LEU A 107 5.33 -13.43 1.39
CA LEU A 107 4.32 -12.80 2.24
C LEU A 107 2.94 -13.00 1.63
N ALA A 108 2.04 -13.68 2.33
CA ALA A 108 0.63 -13.74 1.97
C ALA A 108 -0.04 -12.36 2.12
N SER A 109 -1.23 -12.21 1.57
CA SER A 109 -2.04 -10.99 1.75
C SER A 109 -2.23 -10.68 3.24
N ASN A 110 -2.01 -9.43 3.62
CA ASN A 110 -2.08 -8.90 4.99
C ASN A 110 -1.08 -9.52 5.99
N GLN A 111 -0.20 -10.41 5.55
CA GLN A 111 0.83 -10.98 6.41
C GLN A 111 1.91 -9.93 6.71
N SER A 112 2.38 -9.94 7.95
CA SER A 112 3.49 -9.09 8.40
C SER A 112 4.48 -9.86 9.26
N PHE A 113 5.75 -9.45 9.19
CA PHE A 113 6.81 -9.87 10.09
C PHE A 113 7.45 -8.65 10.72
N THR A 114 7.88 -8.81 11.96
CA THR A 114 8.57 -7.76 12.70
C THR A 114 9.96 -8.26 13.08
N THR A 115 10.96 -7.48 12.72
CA THR A 115 12.37 -7.81 12.97
C THR A 115 12.98 -6.72 13.83
N VAL A 116 13.82 -7.11 14.76
CA VAL A 116 14.60 -6.16 15.56
C VAL A 116 15.70 -5.56 14.67
N PHE A 117 15.78 -4.24 14.66
CA PHE A 117 16.83 -3.51 13.97
C PHE A 117 17.75 -2.87 15.02
N VAL A 118 18.74 -3.62 15.48
CA VAL A 118 19.67 -3.17 16.54
C VAL A 118 21.06 -3.05 15.95
N ILE A 119 21.62 -1.87 16.12
CA ILE A 119 23.04 -1.61 15.97
C ILE A 119 23.66 -1.70 17.37
N ASN A 120 24.78 -2.41 17.51
CA ASN A 120 25.42 -2.77 18.78
C ASN A 120 25.82 -1.59 19.69
N ASP A 121 25.77 -0.34 19.21
CA ASP A 121 25.91 0.86 20.04
C ASP A 121 24.53 1.21 20.64
N LEU A 122 24.24 0.63 21.78
CA LEU A 122 23.02 0.78 22.60
C LEU A 122 22.69 2.22 23.05
N LYS A 123 23.42 3.22 22.61
CA LYS A 123 23.03 4.61 22.74
C LYS A 123 22.16 4.97 21.57
N LEU A 124 20.85 4.94 21.78
CA LEU A 124 19.80 5.36 20.83
C LEU A 124 20.10 6.71 20.14
N ASP A 125 20.93 7.55 20.76
CA ASP A 125 21.39 8.83 20.22
C ASP A 125 22.38 8.69 19.05
N LYS A 126 22.84 7.48 18.75
CA LYS A 126 23.85 7.18 17.73
C LYS A 126 23.41 6.14 16.71
N VAL A 127 22.15 6.11 16.33
CA VAL A 127 21.78 5.45 15.08
C VAL A 127 22.41 6.26 13.96
N PRO A 128 23.51 5.80 13.34
CA PRO A 128 24.29 6.62 12.41
C PRO A 128 23.49 6.96 11.14
N MET A 129 22.34 6.35 10.95
CA MET A 129 21.45 6.58 9.83
C MET A 129 20.01 6.57 10.29
N LYS A 130 19.51 7.77 10.55
CA LYS A 130 18.10 7.97 10.91
C LYS A 130 17.18 7.88 9.70
N GLU A 131 17.73 7.92 8.49
CA GLU A 131 16.96 7.98 7.25
C GLU A 131 17.70 7.30 6.10
N PHE A 132 17.04 6.38 5.40
CA PHE A 132 17.58 5.68 4.23
C PHE A 132 16.44 5.07 3.38
N ASN A 133 16.76 4.69 2.14
CA ASN A 133 15.81 4.04 1.26
C ASN A 133 16.16 2.55 1.08
N VAL A 134 15.12 1.74 1.08
CA VAL A 134 15.18 0.31 0.78
C VAL A 134 14.53 0.09 -0.59
N TYR A 135 15.24 -0.52 -1.50
CA TYR A 135 14.73 -0.92 -2.80
C TYR A 135 14.50 -2.43 -2.79
N MET A 136 13.33 -2.86 -3.22
CA MET A 136 12.97 -4.27 -3.28
C MET A 136 12.44 -4.63 -4.65
N GLU A 137 12.77 -5.82 -5.12
CA GLU A 137 12.09 -6.45 -6.25
C GLU A 137 11.16 -7.53 -5.71
N ILE A 138 9.89 -7.45 -6.08
CA ILE A 138 8.82 -8.32 -5.59
C ILE A 138 8.21 -9.03 -6.78
N LYS A 139 8.15 -10.37 -6.71
CA LYS A 139 7.45 -11.20 -7.69
C LYS A 139 6.06 -11.52 -7.18
N SER A 140 5.05 -11.13 -7.93
CA SER A 140 3.64 -11.39 -7.61
C SER A 140 2.87 -11.67 -8.88
N LEU A 141 2.06 -12.72 -8.91
CA LEU A 141 1.26 -13.13 -10.07
C LEU A 141 2.09 -13.24 -11.38
N GLY A 142 3.34 -13.73 -11.26
CA GLY A 142 4.26 -13.88 -12.41
C GLY A 142 4.89 -12.58 -12.91
N LYS A 143 4.60 -11.43 -12.29
CA LYS A 143 5.19 -10.12 -12.62
C LYS A 143 6.21 -9.72 -11.57
N ILE A 144 7.30 -9.07 -11.99
CA ILE A 144 8.28 -8.48 -11.08
C ILE A 144 8.00 -6.98 -11.00
N GLN A 145 7.98 -6.44 -9.79
CA GLN A 145 7.75 -5.04 -9.50
C GLN A 145 8.87 -4.53 -8.60
N SER A 146 9.38 -3.34 -8.91
CA SER A 146 10.32 -2.63 -8.05
C SER A 146 9.54 -1.74 -7.08
N ARG A 147 9.93 -1.77 -5.80
CA ARG A 147 9.38 -0.92 -4.74
C ARG A 147 10.50 -0.19 -4.03
N LYS A 148 10.23 1.07 -3.70
CA LYS A 148 11.10 1.90 -2.89
C LYS A 148 10.36 2.21 -1.59
N CYS A 149 10.94 1.81 -0.46
CA CYS A 149 10.45 2.14 0.88
C CYS A 149 11.40 3.16 1.51
N HIS A 150 10.87 4.25 2.00
CA HIS A 150 11.62 5.25 2.72
C HIS A 150 11.53 4.97 4.22
N ILE A 151 12.67 4.68 4.84
CA ILE A 151 12.78 4.41 6.27
C ILE A 151 13.25 5.68 6.96
N ASN A 152 12.45 6.19 7.88
CA ASN A 152 12.80 7.35 8.69
C ASN A 152 12.54 7.06 10.17
N TYR A 153 13.59 7.00 10.96
CA TYR A 153 13.52 6.77 12.40
C TYR A 153 13.31 8.06 13.21
N ASN A 154 13.46 9.25 12.60
CA ASN A 154 13.31 10.52 13.31
C ASN A 154 11.91 10.69 13.91
N PHE A 155 10.87 10.14 13.26
CA PHE A 155 9.53 10.24 13.80
C PHE A 155 9.32 9.42 15.09
N LEU A 156 10.16 8.42 15.35
CA LEU A 156 10.13 7.66 16.59
C LEU A 156 10.66 8.46 17.78
N ASP A 157 11.54 9.45 17.52
CA ASP A 157 12.07 10.33 18.55
C ASP A 157 10.99 11.32 19.07
N GLY A 158 10.01 11.65 18.24
CA GLY A 158 8.89 12.54 18.58
C GLY A 158 7.72 11.86 19.32
N TYR A 159 7.75 10.55 19.45
CA TYR A 159 6.79 9.84 20.30
C TYR A 159 7.19 10.08 21.75
N ILE A 160 6.51 11.03 22.39
CA ILE A 160 6.50 11.16 23.84
C ILE A 160 6.07 9.79 24.37
N GLU A 161 6.94 9.09 25.09
CA GLU A 161 6.52 7.94 25.87
C GLU A 161 5.44 8.43 26.84
N THR A 162 4.19 8.27 26.46
CA THR A 162 3.13 8.31 27.45
C THR A 162 3.44 7.13 28.35
N LYS A 163 3.94 7.43 29.57
CA LYS A 163 4.13 6.41 30.58
C LYS A 163 2.85 5.63 30.63
N ALA A 164 2.92 4.31 30.39
CA ALA A 164 1.76 3.45 30.48
C ALA A 164 1.05 3.75 31.80
N THR A 165 -0.20 4.16 31.74
CA THR A 165 -0.97 4.37 32.96
C THR A 165 -1.16 3.02 33.63
N PRO A 166 -1.37 2.95 34.95
CA PRO A 166 -1.70 1.69 35.64
C PRO A 166 -2.87 0.95 34.95
N GLU A 167 -3.81 1.68 34.38
CA GLU A 167 -4.95 1.14 33.60
C GLU A 167 -4.53 0.46 32.32
N ASP A 168 -3.52 0.98 31.60
CA ASP A 168 -2.98 0.34 30.40
C ASP A 168 -2.27 -0.97 30.74
N CYS A 169 -1.56 -1.02 31.88
CA CYS A 169 -0.92 -2.24 32.36
C CYS A 169 -1.95 -3.30 32.76
N ILE A 170 -3.04 -2.91 33.42
CA ILE A 170 -4.14 -3.81 33.81
C ILE A 170 -4.83 -4.34 32.54
N SER A 171 -5.07 -3.49 31.56
CA SER A 171 -5.67 -3.87 30.28
C SER A 171 -4.79 -4.86 29.52
N ALA A 172 -3.48 -4.65 29.51
CA ALA A 172 -2.51 -5.56 28.89
C ALA A 172 -2.47 -6.92 29.60
N LEU A 173 -2.48 -6.94 30.93
CA LEU A 173 -2.54 -8.16 31.74
C LEU A 173 -3.84 -8.93 31.51
N ASN A 174 -4.96 -8.25 31.42
CA ASN A 174 -6.26 -8.87 31.14
C ASN A 174 -6.27 -9.51 29.74
N ASN A 175 -5.71 -8.85 28.74
CA ASN A 175 -5.59 -9.38 27.39
C ASN A 175 -4.70 -10.64 27.33
N ILE A 176 -3.59 -10.65 28.07
CA ILE A 176 -2.71 -11.83 28.19
C ILE A 176 -3.48 -12.97 28.86
N ASN A 177 -4.20 -12.69 29.95
CA ASN A 177 -4.97 -13.71 30.66
C ASN A 177 -6.09 -14.31 29.80
N GLN A 178 -6.80 -13.49 29.02
CA GLN A 178 -7.81 -13.96 28.06
C GLN A 178 -7.18 -14.82 26.96
N SER A 179 -5.99 -14.45 26.46
CA SER A 179 -5.27 -15.23 25.46
C SER A 179 -4.85 -16.60 25.97
N ILE A 180 -4.45 -16.70 27.25
CA ILE A 180 -4.11 -17.97 27.91
C ILE A 180 -5.35 -18.85 28.11
N GLN A 181 -6.47 -18.26 28.53
CA GLN A 181 -7.73 -18.99 28.73
C GLN A 181 -8.35 -19.49 27.42
N GLY A 182 -8.12 -18.83 26.30
CA GLY A 182 -8.55 -19.28 24.98
C GLY A 182 -7.73 -20.42 24.37
N LEU A 183 -6.65 -20.83 25.04
CA LEU A 183 -5.78 -21.94 24.64
C LEU A 183 -6.07 -23.26 25.42
N GLN A 184 -7.01 -23.26 26.34
CA GLN A 184 -7.54 -24.43 27.05
C GLN A 184 -8.86 -24.91 26.42
#